data_2493aeba97d055c337cd429e642e0db4
#
_entry.id   2493aeba97d055c337cd429e642e0db4
#
_cell.length_a   1.000
_cell.length_b   1.000
_cell.length_c   1.000
_cell.angle_alpha   90.00
_cell.angle_beta   90.00
_cell.angle_gamma   90.00
#
_symmetry.space_group_name_H-M   'P 1'
#
loop_
_entity.id
_entity.type
_entity.pdbx_description
1 polymer ?
#
loop_
_entity_poly.entity_id
_entity_poly.type
_entity_poly.pdbx_seq_one_letter_code
_entity_poly.pdbx_strand_id
1 'polypeptide(L)'
;METEVLGNIPRLYTALADWLACLLYLFFLPKRTAGWRRYTIHAVFLLLLGVFMQATGQVPQFWFLPCIAVSILIMYLYIRMQADVPARSAGYYCVRAFILGELAASLEWQLYYYMAGRQGTPGAGVRVCILAVDYAAVYGVVFALERNYNDIASPLHVHKKEFLSTLFIGVAVYAASNLSYVSPDTPFSGKMTAEIYNIRTLVDLGGMAILFAHHMQLVEYRRKKERDALQNVLQAQYAQYRSAQDSIDLINKKYHDLKHQIAVLRSETSEEKAHYLDAMEQEIRSYEAQNKTGNEVLDTILTSKSLYCQQHGITLTCVADGAALDFMDTMDLCSLFGNALDNAIESVEKLPDSEQRLIHLVVARKKSFVWIRVENTYDGAFQADGTLPKTTKTDARYHGYGLKSIYDTAEKYGGTAEISTQENQFTLKVLFPIKQK
;
A
#
# COMPACT_ATOMS: atom_id res chain seq x y z
N MET A 1 -44.56 6.19 44.57
CA MET A 1 -44.74 6.31 43.12
C MET A 1 -44.15 5.06 42.51
N GLU A 2 -45.01 4.07 42.23
CA GLU A 2 -44.58 2.84 41.52
C GLU A 2 -44.14 3.27 40.13
N THR A 3 -42.87 3.24 39.90
CA THR A 3 -42.30 3.36 38.53
C THR A 3 -42.76 2.10 37.81
N GLU A 4 -43.75 2.24 36.92
CA GLU A 4 -44.04 1.21 35.91
C GLU A 4 -42.67 0.74 35.37
N VAL A 5 -42.42 -0.56 35.51
CA VAL A 5 -41.19 -1.18 35.02
C VAL A 5 -41.22 -1.01 33.51
N LEU A 6 -40.58 0.01 32.99
CA LEU A 6 -40.39 0.18 31.57
C LEU A 6 -39.63 -1.05 31.08
N GLY A 7 -40.23 -1.74 30.12
CA GLY A 7 -39.68 -2.99 29.59
C GLY A 7 -38.31 -2.80 28.94
N ASN A 8 -37.66 -3.89 28.59
CA ASN A 8 -36.38 -3.90 27.86
C ASN A 8 -36.41 -3.12 26.54
N ILE A 9 -35.25 -2.70 26.06
CA ILE A 9 -35.09 -2.05 24.74
C ILE A 9 -35.89 -2.81 23.68
N PRO A 10 -36.73 -2.14 22.89
CA PRO A 10 -37.47 -2.83 21.83
C PRO A 10 -36.54 -3.47 20.81
N ARG A 11 -36.72 -4.75 20.57
CA ARG A 11 -35.83 -5.52 19.69
C ARG A 11 -35.67 -4.94 18.28
N LEU A 12 -36.72 -4.31 17.75
CA LEU A 12 -36.67 -3.64 16.44
C LEU A 12 -35.74 -2.42 16.43
N TYR A 13 -35.60 -1.73 17.57
CA TYR A 13 -34.66 -0.59 17.66
C TYR A 13 -33.22 -1.07 17.63
N THR A 14 -32.93 -2.14 18.37
CA THR A 14 -31.59 -2.77 18.31
C THR A 14 -31.31 -3.29 16.88
N ALA A 15 -32.25 -3.95 16.23
CA ALA A 15 -32.08 -4.43 14.85
C ALA A 15 -31.79 -3.28 13.86
N LEU A 16 -32.49 -2.15 14.01
CA LEU A 16 -32.26 -0.96 13.21
C LEU A 16 -30.87 -0.34 13.50
N ALA A 17 -30.48 -0.28 14.78
CA ALA A 17 -29.17 0.19 15.18
C ALA A 17 -28.04 -0.66 14.56
N ASP A 18 -28.11 -1.97 14.70
CA ASP A 18 -27.10 -2.88 14.15
C ASP A 18 -26.98 -2.77 12.62
N TRP A 19 -28.15 -2.64 11.95
CA TRP A 19 -28.18 -2.49 10.50
C TRP A 19 -27.55 -1.14 10.06
N LEU A 20 -27.90 -0.03 10.72
CA LEU A 20 -27.33 1.29 10.44
C LEU A 20 -25.82 1.33 10.73
N ALA A 21 -25.37 0.70 11.81
CA ALA A 21 -23.95 0.56 12.12
C ALA A 21 -23.18 -0.18 11.01
N CYS A 22 -23.73 -1.29 10.52
CA CYS A 22 -23.15 -1.99 9.38
C CYS A 22 -23.14 -1.10 8.13
N LEU A 23 -24.23 -0.38 7.85
CA LEU A 23 -24.35 0.51 6.68
C LEU A 23 -23.31 1.63 6.73
N LEU A 24 -23.05 2.21 7.90
CA LEU A 24 -22.03 3.24 8.11
C LEU A 24 -20.64 2.73 7.70
N TYR A 25 -20.21 1.56 8.18
CA TYR A 25 -18.90 1.01 7.82
C TYR A 25 -18.86 0.56 6.35
N LEU A 26 -19.95 0.03 5.80
CA LEU A 26 -20.05 -0.30 4.38
C LEU A 26 -19.90 0.92 3.45
N PHE A 27 -20.15 2.12 3.96
CA PHE A 27 -19.90 3.34 3.20
C PHE A 27 -18.41 3.56 2.91
N PHE A 28 -17.55 3.21 3.85
CA PHE A 28 -16.10 3.38 3.75
C PHE A 28 -15.37 2.18 3.13
N LEU A 29 -16.07 1.08 2.86
CA LEU A 29 -15.45 -0.13 2.30
C LEU A 29 -15.65 -0.23 0.78
N PRO A 30 -14.68 -0.84 0.07
CA PRO A 30 -14.82 -1.12 -1.34
C PRO A 30 -16.03 -2.04 -1.58
N LYS A 31 -16.80 -1.69 -2.60
CA LYS A 31 -18.10 -2.29 -2.87
C LYS A 31 -17.94 -3.55 -3.73
N ARG A 32 -18.46 -4.67 -3.24
CA ARG A 32 -18.50 -5.93 -4.00
C ARG A 32 -19.69 -6.01 -4.95
N THR A 33 -20.82 -5.37 -4.59
CA THR A 33 -22.06 -5.41 -5.35
C THR A 33 -22.40 -4.04 -5.92
N ALA A 34 -22.98 -4.01 -7.14
CA ALA A 34 -23.37 -2.80 -7.84
C ALA A 34 -24.86 -2.84 -8.22
N GLY A 35 -25.40 -1.66 -8.55
CA GLY A 35 -26.74 -1.51 -9.03
C GLY A 35 -27.82 -1.89 -8.01
N TRP A 36 -28.97 -2.39 -8.54
CA TRP A 36 -30.15 -2.69 -7.69
C TRP A 36 -29.91 -3.85 -6.71
N ARG A 37 -29.05 -4.82 -7.05
CA ARG A 37 -28.67 -5.93 -6.15
C ARG A 37 -28.14 -5.45 -4.80
N ARG A 38 -27.44 -4.32 -4.78
CA ARG A 38 -26.95 -3.72 -3.54
C ARG A 38 -28.11 -3.32 -2.62
N TYR A 39 -29.10 -2.63 -3.17
CA TYR A 39 -30.25 -2.16 -2.39
C TYR A 39 -31.13 -3.33 -1.91
N THR A 40 -31.29 -4.37 -2.72
CA THR A 40 -32.00 -5.58 -2.29
C THR A 40 -31.33 -6.29 -1.14
N ILE A 41 -29.98 -6.40 -1.15
CA ILE A 41 -29.24 -6.98 -0.04
C ILE A 41 -29.40 -6.13 1.23
N HIS A 42 -29.32 -4.79 1.15
CA HIS A 42 -29.58 -3.92 2.28
C HIS A 42 -30.99 -4.18 2.89
N ALA A 43 -32.03 -4.25 2.06
CA ALA A 43 -33.38 -4.49 2.51
C ALA A 43 -33.56 -5.90 3.12
N VAL A 44 -32.98 -6.92 2.49
CA VAL A 44 -33.07 -8.32 2.98
C VAL A 44 -32.40 -8.44 4.36
N PHE A 45 -31.22 -7.84 4.57
CA PHE A 45 -30.56 -7.94 5.87
C PHE A 45 -31.25 -7.11 6.96
N LEU A 46 -31.88 -5.98 6.64
CA LEU A 46 -32.70 -5.24 7.56
C LEU A 46 -33.91 -6.10 8.02
N LEU A 47 -34.62 -6.73 7.07
CA LEU A 47 -35.73 -7.62 7.37
C LEU A 47 -35.26 -8.85 8.16
N LEU A 48 -34.15 -9.45 7.78
CA LEU A 48 -33.61 -10.63 8.46
C LEU A 48 -33.24 -10.33 9.92
N LEU A 49 -32.55 -9.23 10.20
CA LEU A 49 -32.23 -8.78 11.56
C LEU A 49 -33.48 -8.44 12.33
N GLY A 50 -34.44 -7.69 11.73
CA GLY A 50 -35.69 -7.33 12.37
C GLY A 50 -36.54 -8.53 12.76
N VAL A 51 -36.76 -9.47 11.83
CA VAL A 51 -37.52 -10.70 12.08
C VAL A 51 -36.82 -11.58 13.11
N PHE A 52 -35.50 -11.76 13.00
CA PHE A 52 -34.74 -12.59 13.93
C PHE A 52 -34.79 -12.00 15.36
N MET A 53 -34.51 -10.71 15.52
CA MET A 53 -34.52 -10.03 16.82
C MET A 53 -35.93 -10.08 17.43
N GLN A 54 -37.01 -9.87 16.64
CA GLN A 54 -38.37 -9.93 17.12
C GLN A 54 -38.77 -11.35 17.55
N ALA A 55 -38.41 -12.37 16.77
CA ALA A 55 -38.69 -13.77 17.09
C ALA A 55 -37.97 -14.24 18.36
N THR A 56 -36.78 -13.69 18.63
CA THR A 56 -35.97 -14.03 19.81
C THR A 56 -36.25 -13.13 21.03
N GLY A 57 -37.20 -12.21 20.93
CA GLY A 57 -37.49 -11.23 22.00
C GLY A 57 -38.05 -11.83 23.30
N GLN A 58 -38.71 -12.98 23.24
CA GLN A 58 -39.32 -13.69 24.39
C GLN A 58 -38.63 -14.98 24.79
N VAL A 59 -37.39 -15.21 24.28
CA VAL A 59 -36.64 -16.44 24.56
C VAL A 59 -36.09 -16.42 25.98
N PRO A 60 -36.07 -17.56 26.72
CA PRO A 60 -35.46 -17.63 28.05
C PRO A 60 -34.03 -17.13 28.08
N GLN A 61 -33.59 -16.56 29.20
CA GLN A 61 -32.28 -15.94 29.40
C GLN A 61 -31.09 -16.86 29.02
N PHE A 62 -31.26 -18.18 29.17
CA PHE A 62 -30.27 -19.16 28.74
C PHE A 62 -29.92 -19.06 27.24
N TRP A 63 -30.88 -18.71 26.38
CA TRP A 63 -30.68 -18.58 24.93
C TRP A 63 -30.17 -17.18 24.50
N PHE A 64 -29.96 -16.28 25.44
CA PHE A 64 -29.54 -14.89 25.15
C PHE A 64 -28.21 -14.85 24.38
N LEU A 65 -27.15 -15.49 24.92
CA LEU A 65 -25.83 -15.52 24.24
C LEU A 65 -25.84 -16.19 22.87
N PRO A 66 -26.48 -17.38 22.68
CA PRO A 66 -26.66 -17.96 21.35
C PRO A 66 -27.35 -17.03 20.34
N CYS A 67 -28.44 -16.36 20.77
CA CYS A 67 -29.15 -15.42 19.90
C CYS A 67 -28.29 -14.24 19.46
N ILE A 68 -27.47 -13.69 20.36
CA ILE A 68 -26.55 -12.62 20.00
C ILE A 68 -25.46 -13.11 19.06
N ALA A 69 -24.91 -14.29 19.28
CA ALA A 69 -23.94 -14.87 18.36
C ALA A 69 -24.50 -15.01 16.93
N VAL A 70 -25.79 -15.38 16.81
CA VAL A 70 -26.47 -15.45 15.51
C VAL A 70 -26.66 -14.05 14.91
N SER A 71 -27.06 -13.03 15.68
CA SER A 71 -27.18 -11.67 15.14
C SER A 71 -25.84 -11.11 14.69
N ILE A 72 -24.76 -11.33 15.43
CA ILE A 72 -23.41 -10.96 15.00
C ILE A 72 -23.01 -11.72 13.71
N LEU A 73 -23.38 -12.98 13.57
CA LEU A 73 -23.14 -13.74 12.34
C LEU A 73 -23.91 -13.14 11.16
N ILE A 74 -25.16 -12.73 11.35
CA ILE A 74 -25.97 -12.05 10.32
C ILE A 74 -25.29 -10.73 9.92
N MET A 75 -24.86 -9.92 10.87
CA MET A 75 -24.12 -8.67 10.60
C MET A 75 -22.81 -8.93 9.84
N TYR A 76 -22.04 -9.95 10.25
CA TYR A 76 -20.83 -10.37 9.56
C TYR A 76 -21.08 -10.78 8.11
N LEU A 77 -22.10 -11.61 7.87
CA LEU A 77 -22.48 -12.02 6.52
C LEU A 77 -22.95 -10.83 5.67
N TYR A 78 -23.66 -9.88 6.27
CA TYR A 78 -24.08 -8.65 5.61
C TYR A 78 -22.88 -7.86 5.11
N ILE A 79 -21.88 -7.59 5.97
CA ILE A 79 -20.65 -6.89 5.58
C ILE A 79 -19.90 -7.70 4.52
N ARG A 80 -19.80 -9.02 4.68
CA ARG A 80 -19.03 -9.90 3.77
C ARG A 80 -19.64 -10.01 2.38
N MET A 81 -20.97 -9.90 2.27
CA MET A 81 -21.66 -9.93 0.98
C MET A 81 -21.57 -8.60 0.23
N GLN A 82 -21.53 -7.47 0.94
CA GLN A 82 -21.56 -6.14 0.36
C GLN A 82 -20.18 -5.55 0.09
N ALA A 83 -19.19 -5.87 0.94
CA ALA A 83 -17.84 -5.35 0.84
C ALA A 83 -16.85 -6.35 0.21
N ASP A 84 -15.96 -5.84 -0.63
CA ASP A 84 -14.86 -6.62 -1.21
C ASP A 84 -13.61 -6.50 -0.33
N VAL A 85 -13.66 -7.16 0.82
CA VAL A 85 -12.58 -7.19 1.80
C VAL A 85 -12.33 -8.63 2.28
N PRO A 86 -11.11 -8.95 2.77
CA PRO A 86 -10.81 -10.25 3.37
C PRO A 86 -11.73 -10.55 4.57
N ALA A 87 -11.95 -11.84 4.85
CA ALA A 87 -12.81 -12.30 5.95
C ALA A 87 -12.44 -11.67 7.31
N ARG A 88 -11.14 -11.50 7.59
CA ARG A 88 -10.65 -10.88 8.84
C ARG A 88 -11.02 -9.40 8.93
N SER A 89 -10.88 -8.66 7.83
CA SER A 89 -11.30 -7.25 7.77
C SER A 89 -12.81 -7.10 7.95
N ALA A 90 -13.62 -7.98 7.33
CA ALA A 90 -15.06 -8.00 7.54
C ALA A 90 -15.41 -8.25 9.02
N GLY A 91 -14.73 -9.20 9.69
CA GLY A 91 -14.89 -9.47 11.12
C GLY A 91 -14.51 -8.28 12.00
N TYR A 92 -13.41 -7.61 11.66
CA TYR A 92 -12.95 -6.40 12.34
C TYR A 92 -14.02 -5.29 12.32
N TYR A 93 -14.56 -4.97 11.15
CA TYR A 93 -15.62 -3.96 11.02
C TYR A 93 -16.95 -4.43 11.62
N CYS A 94 -17.23 -5.74 11.61
CA CYS A 94 -18.42 -6.32 12.26
C CYS A 94 -18.39 -6.08 13.78
N VAL A 95 -17.27 -6.32 14.47
CA VAL A 95 -17.14 -6.04 15.92
C VAL A 95 -17.38 -4.56 16.23
N ARG A 96 -16.81 -3.67 15.43
CA ARG A 96 -16.99 -2.22 15.59
C ARG A 96 -18.45 -1.81 15.34
N ALA A 97 -19.08 -2.36 14.32
CA ALA A 97 -20.48 -2.11 14.01
C ALA A 97 -21.40 -2.60 15.15
N PHE A 98 -21.12 -3.77 15.69
CA PHE A 98 -21.90 -4.34 16.79
C PHE A 98 -21.85 -3.44 18.04
N ILE A 99 -20.66 -3.01 18.51
CA ILE A 99 -20.55 -2.12 19.67
C ILE A 99 -21.18 -0.74 19.40
N LEU A 100 -21.08 -0.23 18.16
CA LEU A 100 -21.74 1.01 17.77
C LEU A 100 -23.27 0.87 17.78
N GLY A 101 -23.81 -0.25 17.32
CA GLY A 101 -25.24 -0.55 17.39
C GLY A 101 -25.74 -0.65 18.83
N GLU A 102 -24.99 -1.35 19.71
CA GLU A 102 -25.29 -1.43 21.15
C GLU A 102 -25.29 -0.05 21.81
N LEU A 103 -24.28 0.81 21.50
CA LEU A 103 -24.23 2.18 22.00
C LEU A 103 -25.45 3.00 21.57
N ALA A 104 -25.80 2.97 20.29
CA ALA A 104 -26.95 3.74 19.79
C ALA A 104 -28.27 3.29 20.44
N ALA A 105 -28.48 1.97 20.54
CA ALA A 105 -29.69 1.41 21.17
C ALA A 105 -29.75 1.70 22.68
N SER A 106 -28.61 1.63 23.40
CA SER A 106 -28.56 1.87 24.84
C SER A 106 -28.75 3.33 25.17
N LEU A 107 -28.18 4.27 24.39
CA LEU A 107 -28.32 5.72 24.59
C LEU A 107 -29.75 6.16 24.31
N GLU A 108 -30.37 5.73 23.23
CA GLU A 108 -31.76 6.02 22.89
C GLU A 108 -32.69 5.60 24.04
N TRP A 109 -32.51 4.37 24.54
CA TRP A 109 -33.35 3.86 25.60
C TRP A 109 -33.14 4.57 26.93
N GLN A 110 -31.92 4.98 27.25
CA GLN A 110 -31.60 5.77 28.43
C GLN A 110 -32.27 7.15 28.36
N LEU A 111 -32.23 7.83 27.20
CA LEU A 111 -32.90 9.13 27.02
C LEU A 111 -34.40 8.99 27.12
N TYR A 112 -34.99 7.97 26.53
CA TYR A 112 -36.39 7.67 26.63
C TYR A 112 -36.82 7.42 28.10
N TYR A 113 -36.06 6.58 28.83
CA TYR A 113 -36.30 6.26 30.23
C TYR A 113 -36.25 7.51 31.12
N TYR A 114 -35.28 8.37 30.91
CA TYR A 114 -35.13 9.61 31.64
C TYR A 114 -36.31 10.55 31.42
N MET A 115 -36.79 10.69 30.19
CA MET A 115 -37.94 11.52 29.85
C MET A 115 -39.24 10.95 30.43
N ALA A 116 -39.44 9.65 30.34
CA ALA A 116 -40.59 8.96 30.86
C ALA A 116 -40.71 9.10 32.40
N GLY A 117 -39.61 9.07 33.13
CA GLY A 117 -39.56 9.28 34.58
C GLY A 117 -39.90 10.72 35.04
N ARG A 118 -39.71 11.72 34.15
CA ARG A 118 -40.01 13.14 34.48
C ARG A 118 -41.39 13.64 34.03
N GLN A 119 -41.86 13.19 32.87
CA GLN A 119 -43.05 13.75 32.21
C GLN A 119 -44.16 12.71 31.96
N GLY A 120 -43.98 11.49 32.45
CA GLY A 120 -44.81 10.34 32.08
C GLY A 120 -44.38 9.71 30.74
N THR A 121 -45.00 8.58 30.39
CA THR A 121 -44.65 7.85 29.15
C THR A 121 -44.88 8.71 27.89
N PRO A 122 -43.85 9.07 27.14
CA PRO A 122 -44.01 9.89 25.95
C PRO A 122 -44.90 9.19 24.90
N GLY A 123 -45.69 10.00 24.21
CA GLY A 123 -46.51 9.50 23.09
C GLY A 123 -45.66 8.93 21.94
N ALA A 124 -46.27 8.09 21.13
CA ALA A 124 -45.59 7.38 20.05
C ALA A 124 -44.78 8.31 19.09
N GLY A 125 -45.30 9.49 18.78
CA GLY A 125 -44.59 10.48 17.94
C GLY A 125 -43.31 10.99 18.56
N VAL A 126 -43.34 11.33 19.86
CA VAL A 126 -42.17 11.80 20.61
C VAL A 126 -41.09 10.71 20.67
N ARG A 127 -41.49 9.47 20.87
CA ARG A 127 -40.60 8.32 20.90
C ARG A 127 -39.87 8.14 19.57
N VAL A 128 -40.59 8.23 18.44
CA VAL A 128 -39.96 8.15 17.10
C VAL A 128 -39.00 9.32 16.87
N CYS A 129 -39.35 10.54 17.35
CA CYS A 129 -38.45 11.67 17.27
C CYS A 129 -37.15 11.48 18.07
N ILE A 130 -37.26 10.96 19.31
CA ILE A 130 -36.05 10.66 20.13
C ILE A 130 -35.16 9.67 19.40
N LEU A 131 -35.71 8.55 18.89
CA LEU A 131 -34.98 7.56 18.14
C LEU A 131 -34.26 8.16 16.92
N ALA A 132 -34.99 8.98 16.13
CA ALA A 132 -34.45 9.57 14.92
C ALA A 132 -33.30 10.56 15.21
N VAL A 133 -33.47 11.41 16.22
CA VAL A 133 -32.47 12.42 16.61
C VAL A 133 -31.24 11.74 17.21
N ASP A 134 -31.42 10.79 18.10
CA ASP A 134 -30.34 10.07 18.74
C ASP A 134 -29.52 9.30 17.72
N TYR A 135 -30.16 8.49 16.85
CA TYR A 135 -29.44 7.74 15.83
C TYR A 135 -28.74 8.66 14.82
N ALA A 136 -29.39 9.77 14.41
CA ALA A 136 -28.75 10.73 13.53
C ALA A 136 -27.51 11.36 14.19
N ALA A 137 -27.57 11.68 15.48
CA ALA A 137 -26.44 12.22 16.23
C ALA A 137 -25.32 11.23 16.40
N VAL A 138 -25.59 10.01 16.88
CA VAL A 138 -24.57 8.97 17.12
C VAL A 138 -23.87 8.59 15.82
N TYR A 139 -24.64 8.22 14.79
CA TYR A 139 -24.04 7.82 13.50
C TYR A 139 -23.40 8.99 12.77
N GLY A 140 -23.94 10.19 12.88
CA GLY A 140 -23.35 11.41 12.31
C GLY A 140 -21.99 11.77 12.92
N VAL A 141 -21.87 11.70 14.26
CA VAL A 141 -20.60 11.90 14.96
C VAL A 141 -19.58 10.84 14.57
N VAL A 142 -19.96 9.55 14.61
CA VAL A 142 -19.05 8.47 14.25
C VAL A 142 -18.66 8.56 12.78
N PHE A 143 -19.57 8.89 11.87
CA PHE A 143 -19.25 9.12 10.46
C PHE A 143 -18.21 10.23 10.26
N ALA A 144 -18.39 11.36 10.97
CA ALA A 144 -17.45 12.48 10.90
C ALA A 144 -16.05 12.11 11.42
N LEU A 145 -15.98 11.31 12.50
CA LEU A 145 -14.73 10.81 13.07
C LEU A 145 -14.04 9.81 12.14
N GLU A 146 -14.80 8.84 11.58
CA GLU A 146 -14.29 7.76 10.74
C GLU A 146 -13.83 8.25 9.36
N ARG A 147 -14.44 9.31 8.83
CA ARG A 147 -14.14 9.84 7.49
C ARG A 147 -12.67 10.15 7.26
N ASN A 148 -11.94 10.57 8.29
CA ASN A 148 -10.53 10.96 8.18
C ASN A 148 -9.56 9.77 8.25
N TYR A 149 -10.03 8.61 8.72
CA TYR A 149 -9.20 7.43 8.97
C TYR A 149 -9.51 6.24 8.05
N ASN A 150 -10.60 6.33 7.27
CA ASN A 150 -10.94 5.31 6.29
C ASN A 150 -10.78 5.86 4.88
N ASP A 151 -9.97 5.17 4.07
CA ASP A 151 -9.80 5.45 2.65
C ASP A 151 -10.37 4.29 1.84
N ILE A 152 -11.31 4.61 0.94
CA ILE A 152 -11.97 3.62 0.07
C ILE A 152 -10.97 3.04 -0.94
N ALA A 153 -9.99 3.85 -1.38
CA ALA A 153 -8.98 3.45 -2.36
C ALA A 153 -7.97 2.45 -1.77
N SER A 154 -7.67 2.57 -0.46
CA SER A 154 -6.73 1.68 0.23
C SER A 154 -7.33 1.12 1.53
N PRO A 155 -8.24 0.13 1.44
CA PRO A 155 -8.92 -0.43 2.60
C PRO A 155 -7.94 -1.08 3.56
N LEU A 156 -8.22 -0.95 4.87
CA LEU A 156 -7.39 -1.50 5.92
C LEU A 156 -7.30 -3.03 5.82
N HIS A 157 -6.13 -3.56 5.47
CA HIS A 157 -5.85 -4.99 5.50
C HIS A 157 -5.54 -5.42 6.93
N VAL A 158 -6.54 -6.03 7.59
CA VAL A 158 -6.44 -6.43 9.00
C VAL A 158 -5.70 -7.75 9.15
N HIS A 159 -4.60 -7.77 9.92
CA HIS A 159 -3.85 -8.97 10.27
C HIS A 159 -4.52 -9.74 11.43
N LYS A 160 -4.11 -11.01 11.62
CA LYS A 160 -4.67 -11.87 12.66
C LYS A 160 -4.59 -11.27 14.07
N LYS A 161 -3.47 -10.63 14.41
CA LYS A 161 -3.28 -10.00 15.73
C LYS A 161 -4.22 -8.82 15.95
N GLU A 162 -4.39 -7.98 14.95
CA GLU A 162 -5.28 -6.80 14.98
C GLU A 162 -6.75 -7.22 15.10
N PHE A 163 -7.16 -8.25 14.35
CA PHE A 163 -8.51 -8.82 14.49
C PHE A 163 -8.76 -9.40 15.89
N LEU A 164 -7.81 -10.18 16.43
CA LEU A 164 -7.95 -10.78 17.75
C LEU A 164 -8.01 -9.71 18.87
N SER A 165 -7.21 -8.64 18.79
CA SER A 165 -7.27 -7.54 19.76
C SER A 165 -8.62 -6.82 19.72
N THR A 166 -9.14 -6.53 18.53
CA THR A 166 -10.46 -5.91 18.35
C THR A 166 -11.58 -6.82 18.86
N LEU A 167 -11.51 -8.11 18.56
CA LEU A 167 -12.47 -9.10 19.06
C LEU A 167 -12.45 -9.17 20.58
N PHE A 168 -11.26 -9.20 21.20
CA PHE A 168 -11.11 -9.20 22.65
C PHE A 168 -11.73 -7.95 23.29
N ILE A 169 -11.46 -6.76 22.72
CA ILE A 169 -12.05 -5.50 23.19
C ILE A 169 -13.58 -5.56 23.07
N GLY A 170 -14.11 -5.99 21.92
CA GLY A 170 -15.55 -6.09 21.70
C GLY A 170 -16.24 -7.05 22.69
N VAL A 171 -15.66 -8.23 22.89
CA VAL A 171 -16.17 -9.21 23.87
C VAL A 171 -16.13 -8.67 25.28
N ALA A 172 -15.03 -8.02 25.69
CA ALA A 172 -14.89 -7.44 27.03
C ALA A 172 -15.90 -6.31 27.28
N VAL A 173 -16.06 -5.40 26.30
CA VAL A 173 -17.04 -4.31 26.37
C VAL A 173 -18.45 -4.88 26.48
N TYR A 174 -18.81 -5.80 25.61
CA TYR A 174 -20.13 -6.41 25.60
C TYR A 174 -20.42 -7.15 26.92
N ALA A 175 -19.48 -7.94 27.44
CA ALA A 175 -19.62 -8.64 28.71
C ALA A 175 -19.81 -7.68 29.87
N ALA A 176 -19.02 -6.59 29.93
CA ALA A 176 -19.14 -5.58 30.97
C ALA A 176 -20.46 -4.79 30.87
N SER A 177 -20.87 -4.42 29.67
CA SER A 177 -22.12 -3.68 29.37
C SER A 177 -23.37 -4.47 29.80
N ASN A 178 -23.37 -5.78 29.59
CA ASN A 178 -24.54 -6.65 29.88
C ASN A 178 -24.40 -7.42 31.22
N LEU A 179 -23.39 -7.14 32.05
CA LEU A 179 -23.12 -7.87 33.27
C LEU A 179 -24.33 -7.81 34.24
N SER A 180 -24.89 -6.63 34.44
CA SER A 180 -26.05 -6.43 35.34
C SER A 180 -27.30 -7.18 34.86
N TYR A 181 -27.42 -7.44 33.56
CA TYR A 181 -28.54 -8.16 32.97
C TYR A 181 -28.38 -9.67 33.08
N VAL A 182 -27.15 -10.18 32.86
CA VAL A 182 -26.84 -11.63 32.87
C VAL A 182 -26.64 -12.15 34.27
N SER A 183 -26.03 -11.36 35.15
CA SER A 183 -25.65 -11.75 36.53
C SER A 183 -25.93 -10.61 37.50
N PRO A 184 -27.18 -10.45 37.97
CA PRO A 184 -27.59 -9.31 38.82
C PRO A 184 -26.96 -9.31 40.21
N ASP A 185 -26.46 -10.45 40.71
CA ASP A 185 -25.96 -10.61 42.06
C ASP A 185 -24.45 -10.43 42.22
N THR A 186 -23.81 -9.69 41.27
CA THR A 186 -22.38 -9.39 41.38
C THR A 186 -22.13 -8.01 42.03
N PRO A 187 -20.92 -7.79 42.63
CA PRO A 187 -20.55 -6.50 43.18
C PRO A 187 -20.55 -5.33 42.17
N PHE A 188 -20.50 -5.66 40.87
CA PHE A 188 -20.43 -4.70 39.77
C PHE A 188 -21.79 -4.50 39.08
N SER A 189 -22.82 -5.18 39.52
CA SER A 189 -24.15 -5.13 38.90
C SER A 189 -24.99 -4.03 39.55
N GLY A 190 -25.66 -3.20 38.75
CA GLY A 190 -26.63 -2.22 39.21
C GLY A 190 -27.89 -2.94 39.72
N LYS A 191 -28.44 -2.43 40.80
CA LYS A 191 -29.70 -2.96 41.42
C LYS A 191 -30.93 -2.22 40.90
N MET A 192 -30.79 -0.96 40.55
CA MET A 192 -31.87 -0.15 40.03
C MET A 192 -31.87 -0.12 38.50
N THR A 193 -33.03 -0.09 37.88
CA THR A 193 -33.19 -0.04 36.43
C THR A 193 -32.40 1.12 35.79
N ALA A 194 -32.44 2.30 36.42
CA ALA A 194 -31.69 3.47 35.95
C ALA A 194 -30.16 3.25 35.99
N GLU A 195 -29.65 2.57 37.02
CA GLU A 195 -28.24 2.25 37.15
C GLU A 195 -27.78 1.29 36.03
N ILE A 196 -28.60 0.28 35.75
CA ILE A 196 -28.32 -0.69 34.68
C ILE A 196 -28.18 -0.02 33.32
N TYR A 197 -29.10 0.90 32.99
CA TYR A 197 -29.02 1.66 31.73
C TYR A 197 -27.81 2.60 31.69
N ASN A 198 -27.52 3.30 32.79
CA ASN A 198 -26.36 4.19 32.88
C ASN A 198 -25.05 3.42 32.70
N ILE A 199 -24.88 2.29 33.39
CA ILE A 199 -23.68 1.44 33.26
C ILE A 199 -23.53 0.98 31.83
N ARG A 200 -24.61 0.46 31.22
CA ARG A 200 -24.59 -0.04 29.85
C ARG A 200 -24.15 1.05 28.87
N THR A 201 -24.80 2.20 28.88
CA THR A 201 -24.48 3.30 27.95
C THR A 201 -23.07 3.84 28.14
N LEU A 202 -22.58 3.99 29.39
CA LEU A 202 -21.24 4.48 29.66
C LEU A 202 -20.16 3.47 29.25
N VAL A 203 -20.40 2.17 29.47
CA VAL A 203 -19.48 1.11 29.05
C VAL A 203 -19.43 1.01 27.52
N ASP A 204 -20.57 1.07 26.83
CA ASP A 204 -20.63 1.04 25.37
C ASP A 204 -19.95 2.28 24.75
N LEU A 205 -20.15 3.47 25.34
CA LEU A 205 -19.47 4.70 24.93
C LEU A 205 -17.95 4.61 25.11
N GLY A 206 -17.49 4.14 26.28
CA GLY A 206 -16.07 3.90 26.55
C GLY A 206 -15.48 2.85 25.60
N GLY A 207 -16.22 1.77 25.36
CA GLY A 207 -15.86 0.72 24.42
C GLY A 207 -15.71 1.23 22.99
N MET A 208 -16.66 2.05 22.52
CA MET A 208 -16.58 2.68 21.21
C MET A 208 -15.38 3.62 21.09
N ALA A 209 -15.11 4.42 22.13
CA ALA A 209 -13.93 5.30 22.17
C ALA A 209 -12.63 4.50 22.11
N ILE A 210 -12.51 3.37 22.83
CA ILE A 210 -11.35 2.47 22.78
C ILE A 210 -11.20 1.87 21.38
N LEU A 211 -12.29 1.36 20.78
CA LEU A 211 -12.25 0.80 19.43
C LEU A 211 -11.88 1.84 18.38
N PHE A 212 -12.34 3.07 18.53
CA PHE A 212 -11.96 4.18 17.66
C PHE A 212 -10.47 4.54 17.81
N ALA A 213 -9.98 4.68 19.04
CA ALA A 213 -8.57 4.94 19.32
C ALA A 213 -7.66 3.82 18.77
N HIS A 214 -8.06 2.57 18.96
CA HIS A 214 -7.35 1.41 18.39
C HIS A 214 -7.31 1.46 16.87
N HIS A 215 -8.42 1.81 16.22
CA HIS A 215 -8.45 1.97 14.76
C HIS A 215 -7.53 3.09 14.27
N MET A 216 -7.60 4.24 14.92
CA MET A 216 -6.74 5.40 14.62
C MET A 216 -5.25 5.03 14.71
N GLN A 217 -4.84 4.36 15.80
CA GLN A 217 -3.47 3.90 15.99
C GLN A 217 -3.02 2.91 14.88
N LEU A 218 -3.89 1.99 14.47
CA LEU A 218 -3.59 1.06 13.38
C LEU A 218 -3.37 1.78 12.04
N VAL A 219 -4.22 2.73 11.71
CA VAL A 219 -4.12 3.52 10.48
C VAL A 219 -2.85 4.38 10.49
N GLU A 220 -2.59 5.09 11.59
CA GLU A 220 -1.38 5.91 11.73
C GLU A 220 -0.09 5.10 11.69
N TYR A 221 -0.06 3.94 12.35
CA TYR A 221 1.08 3.03 12.30
C TYR A 221 1.39 2.58 10.86
N ARG A 222 0.36 2.25 10.08
CA ARG A 222 0.53 1.86 8.67
C ARG A 222 1.02 3.01 7.80
N ARG A 223 0.39 4.18 7.92
CA ARG A 223 0.83 5.39 7.20
C ARG A 223 2.28 5.75 7.52
N LYS A 224 2.69 5.58 8.78
CA LYS A 224 4.09 5.77 9.19
C LYS A 224 5.00 4.75 8.53
N LYS A 225 4.65 3.46 8.58
CA LYS A 225 5.44 2.38 7.97
C LYS A 225 5.61 2.56 6.45
N GLU A 226 4.57 2.99 5.76
CA GLU A 226 4.63 3.29 4.32
C GLU A 226 5.54 4.49 4.02
N ARG A 227 5.45 5.56 4.82
CA ARG A 227 6.34 6.72 4.70
C ARG A 227 7.80 6.35 4.97
N ASP A 228 8.07 5.58 6.01
CA ASP A 228 9.42 5.14 6.37
C ASP A 228 10.01 4.24 5.25
N ALA A 229 9.21 3.35 4.68
CA ALA A 229 9.62 2.52 3.54
C ALA A 229 9.97 3.37 2.30
N LEU A 230 9.14 4.37 1.96
CA LEU A 230 9.40 5.28 0.85
C LEU A 230 10.67 6.12 1.10
N GLN A 231 10.85 6.61 2.32
CA GLN A 231 12.04 7.37 2.72
C GLN A 231 13.32 6.54 2.57
N ASN A 232 13.29 5.27 2.99
CA ASN A 232 14.43 4.36 2.84
C ASN A 232 14.80 4.12 1.36
N VAL A 233 13.81 3.99 0.49
CA VAL A 233 14.03 3.84 -0.97
C VAL A 233 14.68 5.10 -1.53
N LEU A 234 14.17 6.28 -1.19
CA LEU A 234 14.75 7.56 -1.64
C LEU A 234 16.19 7.76 -1.15
N GLN A 235 16.48 7.41 0.11
CA GLN A 235 17.83 7.48 0.65
C GLN A 235 18.80 6.53 -0.06
N ALA A 236 18.36 5.30 -0.34
CA ALA A 236 19.18 4.35 -1.08
C ALA A 236 19.49 4.83 -2.50
N GLN A 237 18.50 5.39 -3.21
CA GLN A 237 18.71 5.99 -4.53
C GLN A 237 19.67 7.19 -4.49
N TYR A 238 19.52 8.05 -3.48
CA TYR A 238 20.41 9.20 -3.31
C TYR A 238 21.86 8.79 -3.00
N ALA A 239 22.05 7.77 -2.15
CA ALA A 239 23.37 7.22 -1.83
C ALA A 239 24.03 6.61 -3.08
N GLN A 240 23.28 5.88 -3.89
CA GLN A 240 23.76 5.31 -5.16
C GLN A 240 24.17 6.41 -6.15
N TYR A 241 23.35 7.45 -6.28
CA TYR A 241 23.67 8.61 -7.12
C TYR A 241 24.96 9.30 -6.67
N ARG A 242 25.11 9.56 -5.37
CA ARG A 242 26.30 10.20 -4.83
C ARG A 242 27.57 9.37 -5.02
N SER A 243 27.49 8.07 -4.81
CA SER A 243 28.61 7.14 -5.05
C SER A 243 29.02 7.12 -6.53
N ALA A 244 28.06 7.18 -7.45
CA ALA A 244 28.35 7.29 -8.87
C ALA A 244 29.06 8.61 -9.20
N GLN A 245 28.59 9.73 -8.63
CA GLN A 245 29.18 11.05 -8.83
C GLN A 245 30.61 11.12 -8.27
N ASP A 246 30.85 10.62 -7.06
CA ASP A 246 32.18 10.56 -6.45
C ASP A 246 33.16 9.71 -7.30
N SER A 247 32.68 8.62 -7.89
CA SER A 247 33.47 7.77 -8.80
C SER A 247 33.85 8.49 -10.09
N ILE A 248 32.96 9.30 -10.63
CA ILE A 248 33.18 10.15 -11.81
C ILE A 248 34.23 11.19 -11.54
N ASP A 249 34.12 11.92 -10.43
CA ASP A 249 35.07 12.97 -10.04
C ASP A 249 36.46 12.38 -9.83
N LEU A 250 36.55 11.17 -9.25
CA LEU A 250 37.81 10.46 -9.09
C LEU A 250 38.43 10.07 -10.45
N ILE A 251 37.63 9.56 -11.39
CA ILE A 251 38.08 9.21 -12.72
C ILE A 251 38.55 10.44 -13.47
N ASN A 252 37.80 11.53 -13.46
CA ASN A 252 38.15 12.78 -14.11
C ASN A 252 39.45 13.37 -13.53
N LYS A 253 39.64 13.30 -12.22
CA LYS A 253 40.90 13.76 -11.56
C LYS A 253 42.09 12.90 -11.98
N LYS A 254 41.95 11.56 -11.94
CA LYS A 254 43.03 10.65 -12.40
C LYS A 254 43.35 10.85 -13.88
N TYR A 255 42.35 11.07 -14.70
CA TYR A 255 42.52 11.35 -16.12
C TYR A 255 43.31 12.66 -16.35
N HIS A 256 42.97 13.74 -15.63
CA HIS A 256 43.67 15.01 -15.70
C HIS A 256 45.15 14.85 -15.27
N ASP A 257 45.37 14.12 -14.19
CA ASP A 257 46.72 13.86 -13.66
C ASP A 257 47.58 13.05 -14.65
N LEU A 258 46.97 12.02 -15.30
CA LEU A 258 47.64 11.21 -16.31
C LEU A 258 48.00 12.03 -17.55
N LYS A 259 47.09 12.87 -18.04
CA LYS A 259 47.32 13.79 -19.17
C LYS A 259 48.47 14.77 -18.86
N HIS A 260 48.55 15.27 -17.63
CA HIS A 260 49.65 16.14 -17.19
C HIS A 260 51.01 15.41 -17.12
N GLN A 261 51.01 14.17 -16.62
CA GLN A 261 52.21 13.33 -16.57
C GLN A 261 52.74 13.00 -17.97
N ILE A 262 51.88 12.69 -18.91
CA ILE A 262 52.23 12.45 -20.32
C ILE A 262 52.83 13.73 -20.94
N ALA A 263 52.23 14.88 -20.69
CA ALA A 263 52.74 16.16 -21.21
C ALA A 263 54.15 16.49 -20.67
N VAL A 264 54.45 16.20 -19.40
CA VAL A 264 55.75 16.38 -18.77
C VAL A 264 56.78 15.39 -19.35
N LEU A 265 56.41 14.11 -19.52
CA LEU A 265 57.31 13.10 -20.10
C LEU A 265 57.62 13.38 -21.59
N ARG A 266 56.73 14.06 -22.30
CA ARG A 266 56.95 14.46 -23.72
C ARG A 266 58.00 15.59 -23.88
N SER A 267 58.27 16.35 -22.81
CA SER A 267 59.32 17.39 -22.84
C SER A 267 60.75 16.87 -22.69
N GLU A 268 60.94 15.57 -22.39
CA GLU A 268 62.25 14.91 -22.30
C GLU A 268 62.59 14.15 -23.58
N THR A 269 63.59 14.58 -24.31
CA THR A 269 64.00 14.11 -25.64
C THR A 269 64.60 12.68 -25.67
N SER A 270 63.81 11.69 -26.12
CA SER A 270 64.27 10.40 -26.63
C SER A 270 63.20 9.84 -27.61
N GLU A 271 63.65 9.47 -28.84
CA GLU A 271 62.73 9.00 -29.91
C GLU A 271 61.93 7.73 -29.55
N GLU A 272 62.52 6.82 -28.78
CA GLU A 272 61.81 5.62 -28.30
C GLU A 272 60.70 5.94 -27.28
N LYS A 273 60.92 6.94 -26.40
CA LYS A 273 59.91 7.41 -25.45
C LYS A 273 58.77 8.14 -26.15
N ALA A 274 59.00 8.87 -27.23
CA ALA A 274 58.00 9.58 -27.99
C ALA A 274 56.98 8.58 -28.61
N HIS A 275 57.47 7.49 -29.16
CA HIS A 275 56.61 6.43 -29.75
C HIS A 275 55.74 5.72 -28.70
N TYR A 276 56.29 5.48 -27.49
CA TYR A 276 55.55 4.86 -26.39
C TYR A 276 54.47 5.81 -25.84
N LEU A 277 54.77 7.08 -25.75
CA LEU A 277 53.85 8.12 -25.32
C LEU A 277 52.75 8.40 -26.35
N ASP A 278 53.05 8.37 -27.64
CA ASP A 278 52.05 8.47 -28.71
C ASP A 278 51.11 7.27 -28.73
N ALA A 279 51.58 6.07 -28.45
CA ALA A 279 50.76 4.89 -28.29
C ALA A 279 49.83 4.98 -27.09
N MET A 280 50.34 5.46 -25.93
CA MET A 280 49.57 5.72 -24.72
C MET A 280 48.54 6.83 -24.93
N GLU A 281 48.91 7.90 -25.63
CA GLU A 281 47.98 9.00 -25.94
C GLU A 281 46.87 8.57 -26.92
N GLN A 282 47.22 7.71 -27.88
CA GLN A 282 46.23 7.08 -28.77
C GLN A 282 45.29 6.15 -28.02
N GLU A 283 45.78 5.38 -27.07
CA GLU A 283 44.97 4.51 -26.22
C GLU A 283 44.01 5.33 -25.33
N ILE A 284 44.48 6.43 -24.76
CA ILE A 284 43.66 7.39 -23.99
C ILE A 284 42.64 8.09 -24.90
N ARG A 285 43.02 8.51 -26.11
CA ARG A 285 42.13 9.14 -27.08
C ARG A 285 41.09 8.15 -27.61
N SER A 286 41.41 6.87 -27.76
CA SER A 286 40.45 5.84 -28.14
C SER A 286 39.40 5.63 -27.04
N TYR A 287 39.82 5.77 -25.79
CA TYR A 287 38.94 5.75 -24.61
C TYR A 287 38.02 6.99 -24.56
N GLU A 288 38.54 8.19 -24.86
CA GLU A 288 37.74 9.44 -24.97
C GLU A 288 36.74 9.39 -26.14
N ALA A 289 37.10 8.78 -27.26
CA ALA A 289 36.28 8.75 -28.44
C ALA A 289 35.13 7.73 -28.34
N GLN A 290 35.32 6.65 -27.60
CA GLN A 290 34.33 5.58 -27.48
C GLN A 290 33.08 5.99 -26.70
N ASN A 291 33.18 6.99 -25.83
CA ASN A 291 32.08 7.34 -24.91
C ASN A 291 31.56 8.80 -25.09
N LYS A 292 31.86 9.47 -26.19
CA LYS A 292 31.28 10.79 -26.49
C LYS A 292 29.95 10.63 -27.23
N THR A 293 28.89 10.42 -26.49
CA THR A 293 27.55 10.29 -27.04
C THR A 293 26.87 11.63 -27.29
N GLY A 294 27.43 12.74 -26.75
CA GLY A 294 26.81 14.08 -26.76
C GLY A 294 25.93 14.36 -25.56
N ASN A 295 25.89 13.46 -24.56
CA ASN A 295 25.22 13.70 -23.28
C ASN A 295 26.17 13.33 -22.15
N GLU A 296 26.61 14.33 -21.35
CA GLU A 296 27.62 14.16 -20.31
C GLU A 296 27.27 13.12 -19.24
N VAL A 297 25.99 12.99 -18.91
CA VAL A 297 25.49 12.01 -17.94
C VAL A 297 25.63 10.59 -18.48
N LEU A 298 25.20 10.39 -19.72
CA LEU A 298 25.33 9.08 -20.40
C LEU A 298 26.80 8.71 -20.61
N ASP A 299 27.63 9.66 -21.03
CA ASP A 299 29.08 9.46 -21.23
C ASP A 299 29.74 8.96 -19.95
N THR A 300 29.35 9.53 -18.85
CA THR A 300 29.82 9.18 -17.52
C THR A 300 29.42 7.77 -17.09
N ILE A 301 28.14 7.44 -17.25
CA ILE A 301 27.61 6.10 -16.92
C ILE A 301 28.33 5.05 -17.78
N LEU A 302 28.44 5.29 -19.08
CA LEU A 302 29.07 4.37 -20.02
C LEU A 302 30.55 4.18 -19.71
N THR A 303 31.29 5.25 -19.38
CA THR A 303 32.68 5.16 -18.99
C THR A 303 32.88 4.27 -17.75
N SER A 304 32.09 4.50 -16.71
CA SER A 304 32.12 3.70 -15.48
C SER A 304 31.82 2.23 -15.75
N LYS A 305 30.78 1.94 -16.53
CA LYS A 305 30.37 0.56 -16.84
C LYS A 305 31.34 -0.14 -17.80
N SER A 306 31.89 0.58 -18.77
CA SER A 306 32.91 0.03 -19.66
C SER A 306 34.18 -0.37 -18.91
N LEU A 307 34.63 0.46 -17.96
CA LEU A 307 35.78 0.15 -17.11
C LEU A 307 35.54 -1.11 -16.26
N TYR A 308 34.37 -1.21 -15.66
CA TYR A 308 33.96 -2.41 -14.91
C TYR A 308 33.96 -3.66 -15.79
N CYS A 309 33.32 -3.56 -16.96
CA CYS A 309 33.24 -4.65 -17.92
C CYS A 309 34.63 -5.15 -18.35
N GLN A 310 35.54 -4.23 -18.66
CA GLN A 310 36.91 -4.57 -19.04
C GLN A 310 37.65 -5.32 -17.94
N GLN A 311 37.52 -4.91 -16.67
CA GLN A 311 38.15 -5.57 -15.52
C GLN A 311 37.60 -6.99 -15.27
N HIS A 312 36.36 -7.27 -15.71
CA HIS A 312 35.67 -8.55 -15.49
C HIS A 312 35.59 -9.43 -16.76
N GLY A 313 36.32 -9.07 -17.81
CA GLY A 313 36.34 -9.85 -19.08
C GLY A 313 34.99 -9.84 -19.79
N ILE A 314 34.24 -8.71 -19.72
CA ILE A 314 32.96 -8.51 -20.40
C ILE A 314 33.18 -7.55 -21.58
N THR A 315 32.70 -7.89 -22.75
CA THR A 315 32.74 -7.02 -23.93
C THR A 315 31.48 -6.16 -23.98
N LEU A 316 31.61 -4.86 -23.68
CA LEU A 316 30.52 -3.87 -23.84
C LEU A 316 30.73 -3.09 -25.13
N THR A 317 29.77 -3.21 -26.06
CA THR A 317 29.74 -2.43 -27.31
C THR A 317 28.62 -1.39 -27.21
N CYS A 318 28.95 -0.12 -27.46
CA CYS A 318 28.03 1.00 -27.36
C CYS A 318 27.97 1.80 -28.66
N VAL A 319 26.73 2.03 -29.16
CA VAL A 319 26.43 2.97 -30.24
C VAL A 319 25.32 3.87 -29.78
N ALA A 320 25.63 5.08 -29.28
CA ALA A 320 24.66 5.92 -28.63
C ALA A 320 24.67 7.36 -29.16
N ASP A 321 23.51 7.84 -29.55
CA ASP A 321 23.21 9.28 -29.78
C ASP A 321 22.63 9.83 -28.47
N GLY A 322 23.52 10.30 -27.57
CA GLY A 322 23.13 10.82 -26.26
C GLY A 322 22.41 12.18 -26.34
N ALA A 323 22.69 12.97 -27.38
CA ALA A 323 21.97 14.23 -27.58
C ALA A 323 20.46 14.02 -27.83
N ALA A 324 20.08 12.85 -28.33
CA ALA A 324 18.66 12.49 -28.45
C ALA A 324 17.93 12.34 -27.12
N LEU A 325 18.64 12.29 -25.98
CA LEU A 325 18.11 12.10 -24.62
C LEU A 325 17.99 13.39 -23.80
N ASP A 326 18.26 14.56 -24.38
CA ASP A 326 18.22 15.87 -23.70
C ASP A 326 16.85 16.24 -23.11
N PHE A 327 15.80 15.51 -23.50
CA PHE A 327 14.45 15.68 -22.92
C PHE A 327 14.30 15.00 -21.54
N MET A 328 15.27 14.21 -21.13
CA MET A 328 15.21 13.37 -19.92
C MET A 328 15.97 14.03 -18.78
N ASP A 329 15.42 13.95 -17.57
CA ASP A 329 16.08 14.40 -16.35
C ASP A 329 17.32 13.54 -16.05
N THR A 330 18.37 14.15 -15.49
CA THR A 330 19.61 13.48 -15.11
C THR A 330 19.40 12.25 -14.23
N MET A 331 18.50 12.34 -13.25
CA MET A 331 18.20 11.23 -12.33
C MET A 331 17.53 10.08 -13.05
N ASP A 332 16.64 10.37 -13.99
CA ASP A 332 15.95 9.36 -14.76
C ASP A 332 16.89 8.67 -15.76
N LEU A 333 17.85 9.42 -16.35
CA LEU A 333 18.93 8.84 -17.15
C LEU A 333 19.80 7.89 -16.33
N CYS A 334 20.24 8.33 -15.14
CA CYS A 334 21.01 7.49 -14.23
C CYS A 334 20.25 6.22 -13.83
N SER A 335 18.97 6.35 -13.52
CA SER A 335 18.13 5.22 -13.14
C SER A 335 17.91 4.25 -14.30
N LEU A 336 17.58 4.74 -15.49
CA LEU A 336 17.30 3.92 -16.67
C LEU A 336 18.53 3.13 -17.13
N PHE A 337 19.64 3.84 -17.41
CA PHE A 337 20.85 3.22 -17.92
C PHE A 337 21.61 2.45 -16.85
N GLY A 338 21.61 2.93 -15.60
CA GLY A 338 22.19 2.21 -14.47
C GLY A 338 21.54 0.86 -14.28
N ASN A 339 20.20 0.82 -14.13
CA ASN A 339 19.48 -0.43 -13.96
C ASN A 339 19.58 -1.35 -15.17
N ALA A 340 19.54 -0.82 -16.40
CA ALA A 340 19.61 -1.61 -17.61
C ALA A 340 20.98 -2.30 -17.77
N LEU A 341 22.07 -1.54 -17.56
CA LEU A 341 23.43 -2.06 -17.68
C LEU A 341 23.81 -2.96 -16.50
N ASP A 342 23.38 -2.65 -15.28
CA ASP A 342 23.61 -3.52 -14.12
C ASP A 342 22.92 -4.89 -14.29
N ASN A 343 21.69 -4.90 -14.78
CA ASN A 343 20.99 -6.15 -15.10
C ASN A 343 21.74 -6.96 -16.18
N ALA A 344 22.25 -6.30 -17.21
CA ALA A 344 23.01 -6.95 -18.27
C ALA A 344 24.33 -7.52 -17.74
N ILE A 345 25.10 -6.74 -16.97
CA ILE A 345 26.37 -7.16 -16.35
C ILE A 345 26.15 -8.36 -15.42
N GLU A 346 25.21 -8.26 -14.50
CA GLU A 346 24.87 -9.36 -13.59
C GLU A 346 24.45 -10.66 -14.32
N SER A 347 23.83 -10.52 -15.49
CA SER A 347 23.43 -11.67 -16.31
C SER A 347 24.63 -12.35 -16.95
N VAL A 348 25.53 -11.58 -17.58
CA VAL A 348 26.69 -12.16 -18.28
C VAL A 348 27.79 -12.64 -17.33
N GLU A 349 27.91 -12.08 -16.13
CA GLU A 349 28.85 -12.56 -15.10
C GLU A 349 28.61 -14.01 -14.68
N LYS A 350 27.38 -14.49 -14.79
CA LYS A 350 27.02 -15.87 -14.48
C LYS A 350 27.50 -16.86 -15.53
N LEU A 351 27.84 -16.38 -16.72
CA LEU A 351 28.35 -17.24 -17.81
C LEU A 351 29.79 -17.70 -17.52
N PRO A 352 30.08 -19.00 -17.65
CA PRO A 352 31.41 -19.51 -17.33
C PRO A 352 32.46 -19.07 -18.35
N ASP A 353 32.06 -18.85 -19.61
CA ASP A 353 32.93 -18.52 -20.73
C ASP A 353 32.95 -16.99 -20.93
N SER A 354 34.13 -16.36 -20.84
CA SER A 354 34.32 -14.94 -21.04
C SER A 354 34.06 -14.48 -22.48
N GLU A 355 34.25 -15.34 -23.48
CA GLU A 355 33.97 -14.99 -24.87
C GLU A 355 32.47 -14.82 -25.14
N GLN A 356 31.61 -15.39 -24.28
CA GLN A 356 30.16 -15.26 -24.35
C GLN A 356 29.63 -14.09 -23.57
N ARG A 357 30.47 -13.36 -22.82
CA ARG A 357 30.06 -12.20 -22.00
C ARG A 357 29.94 -10.95 -22.84
N LEU A 358 28.85 -10.85 -23.61
CA LEU A 358 28.61 -9.78 -24.57
C LEU A 358 27.43 -8.91 -24.13
N ILE A 359 27.64 -7.58 -24.18
CA ILE A 359 26.59 -6.58 -23.94
C ILE A 359 26.63 -5.58 -25.09
N HIS A 360 25.46 -5.31 -25.68
CA HIS A 360 25.30 -4.32 -26.74
C HIS A 360 24.29 -3.26 -26.31
N LEU A 361 24.71 -1.99 -26.30
CA LEU A 361 23.84 -0.84 -26.08
C LEU A 361 23.70 -0.04 -27.36
N VAL A 362 22.46 0.24 -27.73
CA VAL A 362 22.14 1.14 -28.86
C VAL A 362 21.17 2.20 -28.38
N VAL A 363 21.50 3.47 -28.60
CA VAL A 363 20.60 4.62 -28.43
C VAL A 363 20.53 5.34 -29.76
N ALA A 364 19.36 5.44 -30.35
CA ALA A 364 19.21 6.11 -31.64
C ALA A 364 17.90 6.86 -31.78
N ARG A 365 17.95 7.98 -32.48
CA ARG A 365 16.77 8.72 -32.89
C ARG A 365 16.30 8.23 -34.27
N LYS A 366 15.03 7.86 -34.37
CA LYS A 366 14.41 7.46 -35.64
C LYS A 366 13.10 8.21 -35.85
N LYS A 367 13.10 9.20 -36.72
CA LYS A 367 11.93 10.09 -36.98
C LYS A 367 11.45 10.77 -35.68
N SER A 368 10.25 10.45 -35.22
CA SER A 368 9.59 11.02 -34.05
C SER A 368 9.80 10.19 -32.77
N PHE A 369 10.77 9.28 -32.77
CA PHE A 369 11.01 8.38 -31.62
C PHE A 369 12.50 8.33 -31.29
N VAL A 370 12.81 8.20 -30.00
CA VAL A 370 14.09 7.73 -29.48
C VAL A 370 13.89 6.30 -29.00
N TRP A 371 14.77 5.43 -29.44
CA TRP A 371 14.77 4.04 -28.98
C TRP A 371 16.08 3.69 -28.33
N ILE A 372 15.96 2.97 -27.24
CA ILE A 372 17.09 2.43 -26.47
C ILE A 372 16.96 0.92 -26.52
N ARG A 373 18.07 0.24 -26.84
CA ARG A 373 18.13 -1.22 -26.86
C ARG A 373 19.36 -1.67 -26.09
N VAL A 374 19.16 -2.49 -25.08
CA VAL A 374 20.21 -3.18 -24.34
C VAL A 374 20.05 -4.67 -24.59
N GLU A 375 21.07 -5.29 -25.13
CA GLU A 375 21.11 -6.74 -25.41
C GLU A 375 22.27 -7.37 -24.68
N ASN A 376 22.04 -8.51 -24.08
CA ASN A 376 23.09 -9.30 -23.47
C ASN A 376 22.86 -10.80 -23.63
N THR A 377 23.96 -11.56 -23.63
CA THR A 377 23.91 -13.02 -23.57
C THR A 377 23.39 -13.46 -22.19
N TYR A 378 22.62 -14.56 -22.13
CA TYR A 378 22.16 -15.13 -20.89
C TYR A 378 22.06 -16.68 -20.98
N ASP A 379 21.96 -17.34 -19.81
CA ASP A 379 22.01 -18.82 -19.70
C ASP A 379 20.70 -19.56 -20.00
N GLY A 380 19.66 -18.86 -20.47
CA GLY A 380 18.37 -19.46 -20.85
C GLY A 380 17.42 -19.72 -19.67
N ALA A 381 17.77 -19.43 -18.44
CA ALA A 381 16.93 -19.67 -17.25
C ALA A 381 15.87 -18.57 -17.00
N PHE A 382 15.16 -18.14 -18.03
CA PHE A 382 14.15 -17.09 -17.93
C PHE A 382 12.74 -17.68 -17.89
N GLN A 383 12.02 -17.53 -16.80
CA GLN A 383 10.59 -17.85 -16.70
C GLN A 383 9.77 -16.57 -16.70
N ALA A 384 9.07 -16.31 -17.79
CA ALA A 384 8.06 -15.27 -17.88
C ALA A 384 6.68 -15.84 -17.51
N ASP A 385 6.04 -15.28 -16.48
CA ASP A 385 4.64 -15.56 -16.15
C ASP A 385 3.88 -14.22 -16.29
N GLY A 386 3.36 -14.02 -17.53
CA GLY A 386 2.30 -13.02 -17.91
C GLY A 386 2.76 -11.61 -17.86
N THR A 387 3.51 -10.82 -17.43
CA THR A 387 3.79 -9.37 -17.61
C THR A 387 5.08 -8.83 -16.97
N LEU A 388 5.64 -9.50 -15.99
CA LEU A 388 6.93 -9.12 -15.36
C LEU A 388 7.71 -10.40 -15.00
N PRO A 389 9.03 -10.46 -15.27
CA PRO A 389 9.84 -11.61 -14.94
C PRO A 389 9.96 -11.84 -13.45
N LYS A 390 9.74 -13.10 -12.99
CA LYS A 390 10.05 -13.50 -11.62
C LYS A 390 11.56 -13.64 -11.46
N THR A 391 12.12 -12.97 -10.47
CA THR A 391 13.55 -13.04 -10.15
C THR A 391 13.92 -14.42 -9.58
N THR A 392 15.02 -15.00 -10.05
CA THR A 392 15.59 -16.27 -9.57
C THR A 392 16.44 -16.11 -8.29
N LYS A 393 16.47 -14.94 -7.67
CA LYS A 393 17.32 -14.67 -6.49
C LYS A 393 16.59 -14.93 -5.18
N THR A 394 17.28 -15.58 -4.23
CA THR A 394 16.83 -16.05 -2.90
C THR A 394 16.44 -14.94 -1.93
N ASP A 395 16.71 -13.65 -2.21
CA ASP A 395 16.39 -12.52 -1.36
C ASP A 395 15.31 -11.63 -1.99
N ALA A 396 14.06 -12.05 -1.82
CA ALA A 396 12.86 -11.41 -2.42
C ALA A 396 12.60 -9.96 -1.95
N ARG A 397 13.42 -9.41 -1.04
CA ARG A 397 13.21 -8.08 -0.44
C ARG A 397 13.87 -6.91 -1.19
N TYR A 398 14.82 -7.17 -2.09
CA TYR A 398 15.60 -6.12 -2.76
C TYR A 398 15.66 -6.22 -4.30
N HIS A 399 15.07 -7.23 -4.94
CA HIS A 399 15.17 -7.47 -6.37
C HIS A 399 13.81 -7.51 -7.07
N GLY A 400 13.70 -6.80 -8.14
CA GLY A 400 12.49 -6.52 -8.93
C GLY A 400 12.28 -5.01 -9.15
N TYR A 401 13.01 -4.19 -8.40
CA TYR A 401 12.89 -2.72 -8.49
C TYR A 401 13.57 -2.15 -9.74
N GLY A 402 14.65 -2.77 -10.24
CA GLY A 402 15.40 -2.28 -11.40
C GLY A 402 14.54 -2.27 -12.67
N LEU A 403 13.92 -3.37 -13.02
CA LEU A 403 13.02 -3.43 -14.18
C LEU A 403 11.78 -2.57 -13.99
N LYS A 404 11.19 -2.58 -12.79
CA LYS A 404 10.06 -1.71 -12.48
C LYS A 404 10.42 -0.23 -12.65
N SER A 405 11.60 0.19 -12.17
CA SER A 405 12.10 1.56 -12.34
C SER A 405 12.26 1.93 -13.81
N ILE A 406 12.68 0.99 -14.67
CA ILE A 406 12.77 1.19 -16.12
C ILE A 406 11.37 1.42 -16.72
N TYR A 407 10.39 0.59 -16.34
CA TYR A 407 9.00 0.75 -16.79
C TYR A 407 8.39 2.07 -16.32
N ASP A 408 8.55 2.40 -15.03
CA ASP A 408 8.05 3.64 -14.44
C ASP A 408 8.68 4.88 -15.13
N THR A 409 10.00 4.82 -15.45
CA THR A 409 10.68 5.87 -16.21
C THR A 409 10.15 5.95 -17.64
N ALA A 410 9.95 4.83 -18.31
CA ALA A 410 9.39 4.82 -19.66
C ALA A 410 7.99 5.46 -19.68
N GLU A 411 7.12 5.10 -18.77
CA GLU A 411 5.77 5.64 -18.64
C GLU A 411 5.77 7.15 -18.32
N LYS A 412 6.66 7.62 -17.44
CA LYS A 412 6.82 9.05 -17.08
C LYS A 412 7.05 9.94 -18.29
N TYR A 413 7.78 9.45 -19.31
CA TYR A 413 8.05 10.17 -20.54
C TYR A 413 7.11 9.79 -21.70
N GLY A 414 6.01 9.07 -21.40
CA GLY A 414 5.02 8.65 -22.40
C GLY A 414 5.53 7.58 -23.36
N GLY A 415 6.57 6.88 -22.96
CA GLY A 415 7.20 5.79 -23.70
C GLY A 415 6.70 4.41 -23.28
N THR A 416 7.29 3.38 -23.87
CA THR A 416 7.03 1.97 -23.57
C THR A 416 8.33 1.21 -23.41
N ALA A 417 8.35 0.22 -22.51
CA ALA A 417 9.45 -0.70 -22.37
C ALA A 417 8.97 -2.13 -22.67
N GLU A 418 9.80 -2.90 -23.38
CA GLU A 418 9.51 -4.27 -23.78
C GLU A 418 10.75 -5.14 -23.53
N ILE A 419 10.53 -6.34 -23.04
CA ILE A 419 11.57 -7.34 -22.84
C ILE A 419 11.29 -8.53 -23.74
N SER A 420 12.30 -9.01 -24.44
CA SER A 420 12.22 -10.22 -25.25
C SER A 420 13.46 -11.09 -25.04
N THR A 421 13.26 -12.40 -25.12
CA THR A 421 14.34 -13.39 -25.03
C THR A 421 14.29 -14.29 -26.27
N GLN A 422 15.37 -14.36 -27.02
CA GLN A 422 15.51 -15.24 -28.20
C GLN A 422 16.92 -15.78 -28.25
N GLU A 423 17.09 -17.07 -28.55
CA GLU A 423 18.37 -17.71 -28.83
C GLU A 423 19.51 -17.35 -27.85
N ASN A 424 19.28 -17.49 -26.55
CA ASN A 424 20.23 -17.11 -25.48
C ASN A 424 20.58 -15.62 -25.41
N GLN A 425 19.78 -14.76 -26.00
CA GLN A 425 19.89 -13.32 -25.88
C GLN A 425 18.70 -12.73 -25.11
N PHE A 426 19.00 -11.90 -24.15
CA PHE A 426 18.03 -11.04 -23.45
C PHE A 426 18.08 -9.66 -24.09
N THR A 427 16.93 -9.14 -24.46
CA THR A 427 16.82 -7.82 -25.09
C THR A 427 15.81 -6.98 -24.34
N LEU A 428 16.26 -5.83 -23.83
CA LEU A 428 15.40 -4.75 -23.31
C LEU A 428 15.31 -3.66 -24.37
N LYS A 429 14.08 -3.31 -24.76
CA LYS A 429 13.78 -2.19 -25.69
C LYS A 429 12.96 -1.15 -24.96
N VAL A 430 13.36 0.12 -25.04
CA VAL A 430 12.59 1.24 -24.54
C VAL A 430 12.38 2.25 -25.68
N LEU A 431 11.15 2.70 -25.86
CA LEU A 431 10.77 3.60 -26.94
C LEU A 431 10.12 4.85 -26.35
N PHE A 432 10.64 6.02 -26.71
CA PHE A 432 10.12 7.32 -26.31
C PHE A 432 9.60 8.13 -27.49
N PRO A 433 8.37 8.66 -27.46
CA PRO A 433 7.90 9.58 -28.47
C PRO A 433 8.55 10.97 -28.29
N ILE A 434 9.08 11.55 -29.36
CA ILE A 434 9.58 12.93 -29.33
C ILE A 434 8.43 13.82 -29.77
N LYS A 435 7.95 14.71 -28.89
CA LYS A 435 7.04 15.79 -29.31
C LYS A 435 7.83 16.72 -30.23
N GLN A 436 7.44 16.81 -31.47
CA GLN A 436 7.92 17.89 -32.37
C GLN A 436 7.55 19.21 -31.69
N LYS A 437 8.55 20.07 -31.44
CA LYS A 437 8.34 21.48 -31.06
C LYS A 437 7.81 22.24 -32.21
#